data_eb26b97ec3ac41215750e1daeb5bd7e1
#
_entry.id   eb26b97ec3ac41215750e1daeb5bd7e1
#
_cell.length_a   1.000
_cell.length_b   1.000
_cell.length_c   1.000
_cell.angle_alpha   90.00
_cell.angle_beta   90.00
_cell.angle_gamma   90.00
#
_symmetry.space_group_name_H-M   'P 1'
#
loop_
_entity.id
_entity.type
_entity.pdbx_description
1 polymer ?
#
loop_
_entity_poly.entity_id
_entity_poly.type
_entity_poly.pdbx_seq_one_letter_code
_entity_poly.pdbx_strand_id
1 'polypeptide(L)'
;MDNYILIHYSKEYLKSSLKLIENKINNEYKLKLNSKKTIISNCNQGISFLGYTFRVKNNKTIVKLNTNTKKNIRKGIKRANYLYKHNLIKFNQYFSSVECFKNNYIFVNKDKVKHFIDRYNW
;
A
#
# COMPACT_ATOMS: atom_id res chain seq x y z
N MET A 1 -6.69 0.77 -12.91
CA MET A 1 -5.44 0.03 -13.19
C MET A 1 -5.39 -1.12 -12.20
N ASP A 2 -5.51 -2.33 -12.70
CA ASP A 2 -5.61 -3.53 -11.87
C ASP A 2 -4.21 -4.01 -11.49
N ASN A 3 -4.02 -4.26 -10.19
CA ASN A 3 -2.79 -4.80 -9.66
C ASN A 3 -3.05 -6.26 -9.29
N TYR A 4 -2.11 -7.15 -9.58
CA TYR A 4 -2.19 -8.55 -9.18
C TYR A 4 -0.87 -9.05 -8.62
N ILE A 5 -0.94 -10.09 -7.82
CA ILE A 5 0.22 -10.82 -7.29
C ILE A 5 0.05 -12.29 -7.67
N LEU A 6 1.12 -12.89 -8.16
CA LEU A 6 1.25 -14.32 -8.35
C LEU A 6 2.32 -14.85 -7.41
N ILE A 7 2.01 -15.90 -6.66
CA ILE A 7 2.92 -16.51 -5.68
C ILE A 7 3.19 -17.95 -6.09
N HIS A 8 4.48 -18.29 -6.20
CA HIS A 8 4.92 -19.65 -6.50
C HIS A 8 6.31 -19.89 -5.93
N TYR A 9 6.64 -21.13 -5.58
CA TYR A 9 7.97 -21.49 -5.05
C TYR A 9 9.07 -21.50 -6.13
N SER A 10 8.73 -21.75 -7.39
CA SER A 10 9.69 -21.77 -8.50
C SER A 10 9.74 -20.41 -9.21
N LYS A 11 10.93 -19.83 -9.27
CA LYS A 11 11.19 -18.57 -9.97
C LYS A 11 11.06 -18.74 -11.49
N GLU A 12 11.45 -19.88 -12.03
CA GLU A 12 11.34 -20.21 -13.46
C GLU A 12 9.88 -20.28 -13.88
N TYR A 13 9.03 -20.87 -13.05
CA TYR A 13 7.59 -20.90 -13.28
C TYR A 13 7.01 -19.48 -13.32
N LEU A 14 7.40 -18.62 -12.38
CA LEU A 14 6.96 -17.22 -12.39
C LEU A 14 7.40 -16.46 -13.63
N LYS A 15 8.61 -16.70 -14.11
CA LYS A 15 9.11 -16.09 -15.37
C LYS A 15 8.33 -16.56 -16.58
N SER A 16 8.03 -17.86 -16.68
CA SER A 16 7.23 -18.44 -17.77
C SER A 16 5.81 -17.90 -17.75
N SER A 17 5.19 -17.85 -16.55
CA SER A 17 3.84 -17.29 -16.35
C SER A 17 3.78 -15.82 -16.74
N LEU A 18 4.80 -15.04 -16.38
CA LEU A 18 4.89 -13.62 -16.75
C LEU A 18 4.91 -13.45 -18.28
N LYS A 19 5.71 -14.22 -18.99
CA LYS A 19 5.74 -14.18 -20.47
C LYS A 19 4.40 -14.53 -21.09
N LEU A 20 3.72 -15.55 -20.56
CA LEU A 20 2.38 -15.95 -21.04
C LEU A 20 1.35 -14.83 -20.82
N ILE A 21 1.35 -14.23 -19.64
CA ILE A 21 0.45 -13.12 -19.31
C ILE A 21 0.75 -11.90 -20.20
N GLU A 22 2.01 -11.54 -20.38
CA GLU A 22 2.44 -10.42 -21.22
C GLU A 22 2.01 -10.60 -22.68
N ASN A 23 2.22 -11.80 -23.24
CA ASN A 23 1.81 -12.14 -24.59
C ASN A 23 0.28 -12.07 -24.74
N LYS A 24 -0.46 -12.64 -23.79
CA LYS A 24 -1.92 -12.64 -23.83
C LYS A 24 -2.48 -11.22 -23.74
N ILE A 25 -2.01 -10.43 -22.79
CA ILE A 25 -2.46 -9.04 -22.60
C ILE A 25 -2.14 -8.20 -23.84
N ASN A 26 -0.97 -8.37 -24.43
CA ASN A 26 -0.58 -7.65 -25.65
C ASN A 26 -1.41 -8.07 -26.87
N ASN A 27 -1.59 -9.38 -27.10
CA ASN A 27 -2.26 -9.89 -28.28
C ASN A 27 -3.77 -9.69 -28.24
N GLU A 28 -4.42 -9.97 -27.11
CA GLU A 28 -5.87 -9.91 -26.97
C GLU A 28 -6.39 -8.50 -26.63
N TYR A 29 -5.70 -7.79 -25.74
CA TYR A 29 -6.19 -6.51 -25.21
C TYR A 29 -5.39 -5.29 -25.70
N LYS A 30 -4.31 -5.50 -26.49
CA LYS A 30 -3.41 -4.44 -26.98
C LYS A 30 -2.83 -3.58 -25.83
N LEU A 31 -2.69 -4.16 -24.64
CA LEU A 31 -2.13 -3.52 -23.46
C LEU A 31 -0.69 -3.98 -23.21
N LYS A 32 0.08 -3.16 -22.51
CA LYS A 32 1.45 -3.48 -22.09
C LYS A 32 1.57 -3.48 -20.58
N LEU A 33 2.29 -4.44 -20.03
CA LEU A 33 2.66 -4.43 -18.62
C LEU A 33 3.62 -3.27 -18.34
N ASN A 34 3.47 -2.66 -17.17
CA ASN A 34 4.40 -1.63 -16.71
C ASN A 34 5.68 -2.30 -16.19
N SER A 35 6.75 -2.30 -17.01
CA SER A 35 8.03 -2.94 -16.68
C SER A 35 8.65 -2.44 -15.36
N LYS A 36 8.44 -1.18 -15.00
CA LYS A 36 8.94 -0.62 -13.74
C LYS A 36 8.21 -1.13 -12.50
N LYS A 37 6.98 -1.61 -12.68
CA LYS A 37 6.13 -2.13 -11.58
C LYS A 37 5.98 -3.64 -11.61
N THR A 38 6.40 -4.30 -12.68
CA THR A 38 6.34 -5.76 -12.82
C THR A 38 7.64 -6.35 -12.29
N ILE A 39 7.59 -6.94 -11.10
CA ILE A 39 8.77 -7.38 -10.35
C ILE A 39 8.58 -8.83 -9.91
N ILE A 40 9.60 -9.66 -10.10
CA ILE A 40 9.70 -10.98 -9.48
C ILE A 40 10.70 -10.87 -8.33
N SER A 41 10.26 -11.09 -7.12
CA SER A 41 11.08 -10.98 -5.91
C SER A 41 10.83 -12.11 -4.92
N ASN A 42 11.76 -12.29 -3.99
CA ASN A 42 11.59 -13.25 -2.90
C ASN A 42 10.70 -12.63 -1.79
N CYS A 43 9.77 -13.43 -1.25
CA CYS A 43 8.88 -13.01 -0.17
C CYS A 43 9.63 -12.52 1.09
N ASN A 44 10.86 -12.98 1.32
CA ASN A 44 11.70 -12.56 2.45
C ASN A 44 12.21 -11.11 2.30
N GLN A 45 12.30 -10.60 1.08
CA GLN A 45 12.76 -9.23 0.81
C GLN A 45 11.69 -8.18 1.04
N GLY A 46 10.43 -8.59 1.06
CA GLY A 46 9.28 -7.72 1.18
C GLY A 46 8.71 -7.29 -0.17
N ILE A 47 7.40 -7.40 -0.28
CA ILE A 47 6.63 -7.06 -1.48
C ILE A 47 5.71 -5.91 -1.16
N SER A 48 5.80 -4.83 -1.93
CA SER A 48 4.92 -3.68 -1.81
C SER A 48 3.68 -3.86 -2.68
N PHE A 49 2.50 -3.90 -2.07
CA PHE A 49 1.24 -4.10 -2.77
C PHE A 49 0.09 -3.39 -2.06
N LEU A 50 -0.72 -2.67 -2.81
CA LEU A 50 -1.90 -1.94 -2.31
C LEU A 50 -1.62 -1.06 -1.06
N GLY A 51 -0.47 -0.44 -1.01
CA GLY A 51 -0.10 0.44 0.11
C GLY A 51 0.54 -0.26 1.31
N TYR A 52 0.69 -1.57 1.24
CA TYR A 52 1.32 -2.39 2.28
C TYR A 52 2.65 -2.97 1.81
N THR A 53 3.48 -3.35 2.75
CA THR A 53 4.65 -4.21 2.54
C THR A 53 4.43 -5.53 3.24
N PHE A 54 4.40 -6.61 2.48
CA PHE A 54 4.29 -7.99 2.96
C PHE A 54 5.67 -8.63 2.97
N ARG A 55 6.02 -9.26 4.07
CA ARG A 55 7.31 -9.98 4.21
C ARG A 55 7.08 -11.29 4.95
N VAL A 56 7.72 -12.35 4.48
CA VAL A 56 7.79 -13.62 5.21
C VAL A 56 9.10 -13.68 5.98
N LYS A 57 9.03 -13.95 7.27
CA LYS A 57 10.19 -14.16 8.14
C LYS A 57 9.85 -15.24 9.16
N ASN A 58 10.71 -16.27 9.27
CA ASN A 58 10.52 -17.40 10.19
C ASN A 58 9.12 -18.04 10.06
N ASN A 59 8.69 -18.33 8.84
CA ASN A 59 7.36 -18.87 8.48
C ASN A 59 6.16 -18.03 8.96
N LYS A 60 6.39 -16.75 9.29
CA LYS A 60 5.33 -15.80 9.65
C LYS A 60 5.25 -14.68 8.64
N THR A 61 4.03 -14.31 8.29
CA THR A 61 3.78 -13.15 7.43
C THR A 61 3.73 -11.89 8.28
N ILE A 62 4.58 -10.93 7.94
CA ILE A 62 4.62 -9.61 8.56
C ILE A 62 4.04 -8.62 7.57
N VAL A 63 3.02 -7.87 7.98
CA VAL A 63 2.37 -6.83 7.17
C VAL A 63 2.62 -5.47 7.80
N LYS A 64 3.08 -4.50 7.01
CA LYS A 64 3.32 -3.12 7.44
C LYS A 64 2.80 -2.14 6.39
N LEU A 65 2.47 -0.92 6.79
CA LEU A 65 2.25 0.17 5.84
C LEU A 65 3.56 0.48 5.11
N ASN A 66 3.50 0.62 3.79
CA ASN A 66 4.70 1.00 3.04
C ASN A 66 5.05 2.49 3.27
N THR A 67 6.26 2.87 2.85
CA THR A 67 6.79 4.22 3.07
C THR A 67 5.94 5.31 2.42
N ASN A 68 5.42 5.05 1.22
CA ASN A 68 4.58 6.02 0.51
C ASN A 68 3.24 6.23 1.21
N THR A 69 2.60 5.15 1.67
CA THR A 69 1.36 5.22 2.45
C THR A 69 1.57 6.03 3.72
N LYS A 70 2.65 5.79 4.46
CA LYS A 70 3.00 6.58 5.65
C LYS A 70 3.22 8.06 5.32
N LYS A 71 3.92 8.37 4.23
CA LYS A 71 4.10 9.76 3.77
C LYS A 71 2.77 10.43 3.43
N ASN A 72 1.87 9.73 2.76
CA ASN A 72 0.55 10.25 2.39
C ASN A 72 -0.32 10.51 3.62
N ILE A 73 -0.32 9.60 4.60
CA ILE A 73 -1.01 9.82 5.89
C ILE A 73 -0.47 11.08 6.57
N ARG A 74 0.85 11.24 6.70
CA ARG A 74 1.46 12.44 7.32
C ARG A 74 1.06 13.72 6.60
N LYS A 75 1.09 13.73 5.26
CA LYS A 75 0.67 14.89 4.45
C LYS A 75 -0.81 15.21 4.68
N GLY A 76 -1.67 14.18 4.69
CA GLY A 76 -3.10 14.35 4.92
C GLY A 76 -3.40 14.94 6.30
N ILE A 77 -2.77 14.42 7.36
CA ILE A 77 -2.95 14.93 8.73
C ILE A 77 -2.43 16.37 8.85
N LYS A 78 -1.25 16.66 8.32
CA LYS A 78 -0.71 18.04 8.33
C LYS A 78 -1.63 19.02 7.62
N ARG A 79 -2.21 18.62 6.48
CA ARG A 79 -3.19 19.44 5.75
C ARG A 79 -4.46 19.65 6.58
N ALA A 80 -5.01 18.59 7.18
CA ALA A 80 -6.20 18.70 8.03
C ALA A 80 -5.95 19.64 9.22
N ASN A 81 -4.81 19.51 9.91
CA ASN A 81 -4.39 20.37 11.01
C ASN A 81 -4.28 21.84 10.56
N TYR A 82 -3.65 22.08 9.42
CA TYR A 82 -3.54 23.45 8.87
C TYR A 82 -4.91 24.07 8.60
N LEU A 83 -5.77 23.35 7.88
CA LEU A 83 -7.11 23.83 7.55
C LEU A 83 -7.95 24.11 8.80
N TYR A 84 -7.88 23.26 9.81
CA TYR A 84 -8.60 23.45 11.07
C TYR A 84 -8.05 24.64 11.87
N LYS A 85 -6.73 24.78 12.02
CA LYS A 85 -6.09 25.90 12.72
C LYS A 85 -6.40 27.27 12.09
N HIS A 86 -6.61 27.30 10.78
CA HIS A 86 -6.98 28.52 10.06
C HIS A 86 -8.50 28.71 9.88
N ASN A 87 -9.32 27.94 10.62
CA ASN A 87 -10.78 27.99 10.57
C ASN A 87 -11.38 27.76 9.15
N LEU A 88 -10.65 27.07 8.27
CA LEU A 88 -11.09 26.73 6.91
C LEU A 88 -11.99 25.50 6.86
N ILE A 89 -11.98 24.67 7.90
CA ILE A 89 -12.86 23.51 8.08
C ILE A 89 -13.40 23.47 9.52
N LYS A 90 -14.60 22.91 9.67
CA LYS A 90 -15.22 22.68 11.00
C LYS A 90 -14.59 21.47 11.69
N PHE A 91 -14.74 21.40 13.01
CA PHE A 91 -14.23 20.28 13.81
C PHE A 91 -14.69 18.91 13.29
N ASN A 92 -15.96 18.77 12.89
CA ASN A 92 -16.48 17.50 12.37
C ASN A 92 -15.75 17.04 11.08
N GLN A 93 -15.42 17.98 10.18
CA GLN A 93 -14.69 17.69 8.97
C GLN A 93 -13.24 17.31 9.26
N TYR A 94 -12.61 18.01 10.22
CA TYR A 94 -11.28 17.68 10.71
C TYR A 94 -11.25 16.27 11.32
N PHE A 95 -12.16 16.00 12.27
CA PHE A 95 -12.26 14.71 12.94
C PHE A 95 -12.47 13.55 11.95
N SER A 96 -13.43 13.71 11.02
CA SER A 96 -13.69 12.69 9.97
C SER A 96 -12.47 12.43 9.10
N SER A 97 -11.72 13.47 8.75
CA SER A 97 -10.49 13.33 7.94
C SER A 97 -9.42 12.52 8.66
N VAL A 98 -9.22 12.75 9.96
CA VAL A 98 -8.24 12.04 10.78
C VAL A 98 -8.67 10.58 11.04
N GLU A 99 -9.94 10.36 11.39
CA GLU A 99 -10.49 9.03 11.64
C GLU A 99 -10.47 8.14 10.39
N CYS A 100 -10.65 8.71 9.21
CA CYS A 100 -10.52 8.00 7.94
C CYS A 100 -9.14 7.32 7.81
N PHE A 101 -8.06 8.00 8.20
CA PHE A 101 -6.72 7.40 8.17
C PHE A 101 -6.54 6.28 9.21
N LYS A 102 -7.24 6.31 10.33
CA LYS A 102 -7.15 5.28 11.37
C LYS A 102 -7.84 3.98 10.97
N ASN A 103 -8.93 4.08 10.21
CA ASN A 103 -9.82 2.96 9.94
C ASN A 103 -9.59 2.26 8.59
N ASN A 104 -8.88 2.89 7.65
CA ASN A 104 -8.73 2.37 6.28
C ASN A 104 -7.66 1.27 6.12
N TYR A 105 -6.91 0.92 7.16
CA TYR A 105 -5.79 -0.03 7.05
C TYR A 105 -6.07 -1.32 7.82
N ILE A 106 -6.85 -2.20 7.19
CA ILE A 106 -7.37 -3.44 7.80
C ILE A 106 -6.35 -4.55 8.01
N PHE A 107 -5.27 -4.58 7.21
CA PHE A 107 -4.24 -5.63 7.27
C PHE A 107 -3.11 -5.34 8.27
N VAL A 108 -3.16 -4.22 8.95
CA VAL A 108 -2.16 -3.82 9.94
C VAL A 108 -2.82 -3.68 11.31
N ASN A 109 -2.07 -3.99 12.37
CA ASN A 109 -2.56 -3.79 13.73
C ASN A 109 -3.03 -2.34 13.92
N LYS A 110 -4.34 -2.17 14.23
CA LYS A 110 -5.00 -0.87 14.37
C LYS A 110 -4.35 0.02 15.43
N ASP A 111 -3.87 -0.57 16.53
CA ASP A 111 -3.23 0.21 17.61
C ASP A 111 -1.91 0.82 17.14
N LYS A 112 -1.13 0.10 16.32
CA LYS A 112 0.10 0.64 15.73
C LYS A 112 -0.17 1.76 14.74
N VAL A 113 -1.24 1.66 13.95
CA VAL A 113 -1.66 2.73 13.03
C VAL A 113 -2.15 3.93 13.81
N LYS A 114 -2.98 3.72 14.82
CA LYS A 114 -3.49 4.76 15.72
C LYS A 114 -2.31 5.49 16.38
N HIS A 115 -1.41 4.77 17.02
CA HIS A 115 -0.23 5.35 17.66
C HIS A 115 0.66 6.13 16.67
N PHE A 116 0.81 5.64 15.43
CA PHE A 116 1.51 6.36 14.38
C PHE A 116 0.82 7.69 14.03
N ILE A 117 -0.51 7.71 13.95
CA ILE A 117 -1.30 8.89 13.63
C ILE A 117 -1.28 9.89 14.81
N ASP A 118 -1.46 9.42 16.03
CA ASP A 118 -1.51 10.25 17.23
C ASP A 118 -0.22 11.06 17.45
N ARG A 119 0.93 10.58 16.97
CA ARG A 119 2.19 11.33 16.95
C ARG A 119 2.15 12.61 16.09
N TYR A 120 1.23 12.71 15.16
CA TYR A 120 1.08 13.86 14.25
C TYR A 120 -0.21 14.65 14.52
N ASN A 121 -0.98 14.24 15.49
CA ASN A 121 -2.27 14.81 15.81
C ASN A 121 -2.17 15.74 17.05
N TRP A 122 -1.48 16.86 16.85
CA TRP A 122 -1.28 17.90 17.86
C TRP A 122 -1.64 19.29 17.39
#